data_d4c865a1cbedff15756b8019121edafa
#
_entry.id   d4c865a1cbedff15756b8019121edafa
#
_cell.length_a   1.000
_cell.length_b   1.000
_cell.length_c   1.000
_cell.angle_alpha   90.00
_cell.angle_beta   90.00
_cell.angle_gamma   90.00
#
_symmetry.space_group_name_H-M   'P 1'
#
loop_
_entity.id
_entity.type
_entity.pdbx_description
1 polymer ?
#
loop_
_entity_poly.entity_id
_entity_poly.type
_entity_poly.pdbx_seq_one_letter_code
_entity_poly.pdbx_strand_id
1 'polypeptide(L)'
;MTELPLKRVVITGMGAITPLGNNLTDYWTGLINGKSGIGLITHFDASRHACRIAGEVRGFDPHEYVDRKEAKRMDRFAQFAVAASLQALQDSRLVIDALNADDIGVLIGTGVGGIKVLEDQQEIYLTKGPSRCSPFMIPMMIANMAAGLTAIHTGAKGPSNCTVTACAAGSNAIGDAFRLVQRGFAKAMICGGTEAAVTPLGLAGFASAKALSTRNDDPTRASRPFDKDRDGFVMGEGAGILIIEELETALARGARIYGEMIGYGLTCDAYHMTAPVPDGRGATRAIELAIKDAGLTPAEISYINAHGTSTGANDPTETKAIKKALGESAYQIPVSSTKSMTGHLLGGSGGIEAVATVMAIANDRIPPTLNLDNPDPDCDLDYVPYESRQQTVNAALSNSFGFGGHNVTLAFRKYA
;
A
#
# COMPACT_ATOMS: atom_id res chain seq x y z
N MET A 1 -3.76 -35.99 11.47
CA MET A 1 -3.85 -35.26 10.21
C MET A 1 -2.43 -34.92 9.82
N THR A 2 -1.92 -35.49 8.74
CA THR A 2 -0.61 -35.10 8.18
C THR A 2 -0.71 -33.63 7.74
N GLU A 3 0.08 -32.74 8.37
CA GLU A 3 0.19 -31.37 7.88
C GLU A 3 0.69 -31.41 6.44
N LEU A 4 -0.10 -30.86 5.52
CA LEU A 4 0.34 -30.67 4.14
C LEU A 4 1.52 -29.68 4.15
N PRO A 5 2.60 -29.94 3.40
CA PRO A 5 3.73 -29.01 3.34
C PRO A 5 3.24 -27.65 2.80
N LEU A 6 3.72 -26.57 3.43
CA LEU A 6 3.41 -25.22 2.98
C LEU A 6 3.98 -24.98 1.57
N LYS A 7 3.18 -24.34 0.72
CA LYS A 7 3.58 -23.99 -0.64
C LYS A 7 4.47 -22.75 -0.66
N ARG A 8 5.45 -22.72 -1.57
CA ARG A 8 6.19 -21.50 -1.86
C ARG A 8 5.32 -20.54 -2.68
N VAL A 9 5.42 -19.26 -2.40
CA VAL A 9 4.57 -18.21 -3.01
C VAL A 9 5.44 -17.17 -3.68
N VAL A 10 5.26 -16.97 -4.98
CA VAL A 10 6.07 -16.06 -5.79
C VAL A 10 5.23 -14.94 -6.37
N ILE A 11 5.87 -13.81 -6.64
CA ILE A 11 5.27 -12.65 -7.27
C ILE A 11 5.56 -12.70 -8.77
N THR A 12 4.52 -12.76 -9.59
CA THR A 12 4.65 -12.92 -11.05
C THR A 12 4.21 -11.69 -11.83
N GLY A 13 3.43 -10.80 -11.23
CA GLY A 13 2.99 -9.58 -11.87
C GLY A 13 2.65 -8.47 -10.89
N MET A 14 2.74 -7.24 -11.36
CA MET A 14 2.49 -6.04 -10.57
C MET A 14 1.78 -4.97 -11.39
N GLY A 15 0.92 -4.18 -10.73
CA GLY A 15 0.26 -3.02 -11.29
C GLY A 15 0.22 -1.87 -10.29
N ALA A 16 0.31 -0.65 -10.79
CA ALA A 16 0.37 0.54 -9.94
C ALA A 16 -0.34 1.73 -10.60
N ILE A 17 -1.21 2.38 -9.82
CA ILE A 17 -1.80 3.68 -10.11
C ILE A 17 -1.42 4.58 -8.95
N THR A 18 -0.60 5.61 -9.19
CA THR A 18 0.03 6.39 -8.12
C THR A 18 0.19 7.87 -8.50
N PRO A 19 0.48 8.76 -7.54
CA PRO A 19 0.82 10.15 -7.85
C PRO A 19 2.08 10.32 -8.73
N LEU A 20 2.91 9.28 -8.85
CA LEU A 20 4.12 9.30 -9.68
C LEU A 20 3.88 8.80 -11.12
N GLY A 21 2.79 8.09 -11.36
CA GLY A 21 2.43 7.57 -12.67
C GLY A 21 1.34 6.51 -12.59
N ASN A 22 0.71 6.23 -13.73
CA ASN A 22 -0.45 5.34 -13.85
C ASN A 22 -0.09 3.94 -14.37
N ASN A 23 1.17 3.54 -14.23
CA ASN A 23 1.67 2.21 -14.53
C ASN A 23 2.94 1.91 -13.73
N LEU A 24 3.35 0.64 -13.71
CA LEU A 24 4.51 0.16 -12.96
C LEU A 24 5.82 0.85 -13.37
N THR A 25 6.04 1.08 -14.66
CA THR A 25 7.28 1.68 -15.19
C THR A 25 7.44 3.13 -14.73
N ASP A 26 6.37 3.94 -14.86
CA ASP A 26 6.40 5.33 -14.45
C ASP A 26 6.52 5.46 -12.93
N TYR A 27 5.80 4.62 -12.18
CA TYR A 27 5.91 4.57 -10.73
C TYR A 27 7.34 4.28 -10.29
N TRP A 28 7.94 3.19 -10.79
CA TRP A 28 9.31 2.82 -10.45
C TRP A 28 10.33 3.88 -10.85
N THR A 29 10.21 4.40 -12.07
CA THR A 29 11.09 5.48 -12.57
C THR A 29 10.98 6.73 -11.71
N GLY A 30 9.77 7.10 -11.30
CA GLY A 30 9.54 8.21 -10.38
C GLY A 30 10.22 7.99 -9.03
N LEU A 31 10.12 6.79 -8.46
CA LEU A 31 10.74 6.44 -7.18
C LEU A 31 12.27 6.54 -7.23
N ILE A 32 12.91 5.89 -8.20
CA ILE A 32 14.39 5.86 -8.26
C ILE A 32 15.03 7.20 -8.62
N ASN A 33 14.26 8.08 -9.27
CA ASN A 33 14.70 9.43 -9.61
C ASN A 33 14.31 10.49 -8.55
N GLY A 34 13.74 10.07 -7.42
CA GLY A 34 13.36 11.00 -6.36
C GLY A 34 12.31 12.03 -6.79
N LYS A 35 11.34 11.64 -7.62
CA LYS A 35 10.29 12.54 -8.07
C LYS A 35 9.19 12.67 -7.00
N SER A 36 8.79 13.90 -6.66
CA SER A 36 7.62 14.11 -5.82
C SER A 36 6.34 14.16 -6.67
N GLY A 37 5.32 13.37 -6.28
CA GLY A 37 3.97 13.42 -6.82
C GLY A 37 3.02 14.35 -6.04
N ILE A 38 3.54 14.99 -4.98
CA ILE A 38 2.76 15.87 -4.11
C ILE A 38 2.65 17.27 -4.72
N GLY A 39 1.45 17.85 -4.65
CA GLY A 39 1.17 19.19 -5.15
C GLY A 39 -0.05 19.81 -4.47
N LEU A 40 -0.44 20.99 -4.94
CA LEU A 40 -1.70 21.59 -4.55
C LEU A 40 -2.86 20.72 -5.04
N ILE A 41 -3.91 20.59 -4.21
CA ILE A 41 -5.13 19.86 -4.54
C ILE A 41 -5.83 20.52 -5.72
N THR A 42 -6.21 19.71 -6.71
CA THR A 42 -6.92 20.14 -7.93
C THR A 42 -8.30 19.49 -8.08
N HIS A 43 -8.60 18.45 -7.32
CA HIS A 43 -9.88 17.73 -7.40
C HIS A 43 -11.08 18.54 -6.90
N PHE A 44 -10.83 19.54 -6.04
CA PHE A 44 -11.84 20.44 -5.49
C PHE A 44 -11.20 21.74 -5.00
N ASP A 45 -12.01 22.75 -4.70
CA ASP A 45 -11.54 23.99 -4.09
C ASP A 45 -11.16 23.75 -2.61
N ALA A 46 -9.86 23.64 -2.35
CA ALA A 46 -9.30 23.44 -1.03
C ALA A 46 -9.00 24.76 -0.26
N SER A 47 -9.39 25.92 -0.78
CA SER A 47 -9.04 27.24 -0.20
C SER A 47 -9.49 27.42 1.25
N ARG A 48 -10.56 26.74 1.66
CA ARG A 48 -11.10 26.77 3.02
C ARG A 48 -10.47 25.76 3.98
N HIS A 49 -9.60 24.87 3.48
CA HIS A 49 -8.94 23.85 4.28
C HIS A 49 -7.58 24.32 4.81
N ALA A 50 -7.22 23.89 6.01
CA ALA A 50 -5.90 24.16 6.58
C ALA A 50 -4.79 23.47 5.80
N CYS A 51 -5.02 22.22 5.35
CA CYS A 51 -4.17 21.49 4.42
C CYS A 51 -4.75 21.64 3.01
N ARG A 52 -3.91 22.01 2.03
CA ARG A 52 -4.30 22.24 0.63
C ARG A 52 -3.45 21.44 -0.35
N ILE A 53 -2.75 20.43 0.14
CA ILE A 53 -1.80 19.62 -0.60
C ILE A 53 -2.15 18.14 -0.52
N ALA A 54 -1.87 17.40 -1.59
CA ALA A 54 -2.06 15.95 -1.66
C ALA A 54 -1.17 15.34 -2.77
N GLY A 55 -0.97 14.03 -2.69
CA GLY A 55 -0.51 13.20 -3.79
C GLY A 55 -1.71 12.73 -4.61
N GLU A 56 -2.14 13.50 -5.59
CA GLU A 56 -3.25 13.16 -6.48
C GLU A 56 -2.77 12.29 -7.66
N VAL A 57 -3.57 11.30 -8.03
CA VAL A 57 -3.39 10.57 -9.29
C VAL A 57 -3.83 11.44 -10.45
N ARG A 58 -2.90 11.81 -11.31
CA ARG A 58 -3.12 12.72 -12.43
C ARG A 58 -3.17 11.97 -13.76
N GLY A 59 -4.02 12.42 -14.68
CA GLY A 59 -4.11 11.87 -16.04
C GLY A 59 -4.66 10.44 -16.11
N PHE A 60 -5.31 9.95 -15.06
CA PHE A 60 -5.96 8.65 -15.05
C PHE A 60 -7.32 8.71 -15.75
N ASP A 61 -7.47 7.90 -16.81
CA ASP A 61 -8.75 7.69 -17.49
C ASP A 61 -9.24 6.25 -17.21
N PRO A 62 -10.32 6.06 -16.43
CA PRO A 62 -10.87 4.73 -16.19
C PRO A 62 -11.39 4.04 -17.46
N HIS A 63 -11.65 4.80 -18.54
CA HIS A 63 -12.16 4.24 -19.79
C HIS A 63 -11.11 3.45 -20.59
N GLU A 64 -9.85 3.56 -20.23
CA GLU A 64 -8.80 2.67 -20.75
C GLU A 64 -8.93 1.23 -20.24
N TYR A 65 -9.65 1.02 -19.14
CA TYR A 65 -9.77 -0.26 -18.43
C TYR A 65 -11.18 -0.83 -18.40
N VAL A 66 -12.20 0.02 -18.30
CA VAL A 66 -13.60 -0.37 -18.18
C VAL A 66 -14.49 0.51 -19.06
N ASP A 67 -15.65 0.00 -19.47
CA ASP A 67 -16.56 0.79 -20.28
C ASP A 67 -17.16 1.98 -19.51
N ARG A 68 -17.60 3.01 -20.27
CA ARG A 68 -18.11 4.27 -19.72
C ARG A 68 -19.32 4.10 -18.78
N LYS A 69 -20.16 3.10 -19.00
CA LYS A 69 -21.36 2.85 -18.19
C LYS A 69 -20.98 2.20 -16.86
N GLU A 70 -20.01 1.30 -16.89
CA GLU A 70 -19.48 0.64 -15.70
C GLU A 70 -18.65 1.62 -14.85
N ALA A 71 -17.74 2.39 -15.44
CA ALA A 71 -16.95 3.39 -14.75
C ALA A 71 -17.82 4.37 -13.93
N LYS A 72 -18.99 4.77 -14.46
CA LYS A 72 -19.96 5.64 -13.75
C LYS A 72 -20.63 4.98 -12.53
N ARG A 73 -20.50 3.68 -12.39
CA ARG A 73 -21.03 2.88 -11.26
C ARG A 73 -19.96 2.42 -10.28
N MET A 74 -18.78 3.01 -10.39
CA MET A 74 -17.63 2.75 -9.53
C MET A 74 -17.19 4.03 -8.87
N ASP A 75 -16.90 3.99 -7.56
CA ASP A 75 -16.10 5.04 -6.94
C ASP A 75 -14.65 4.94 -7.40
N ARG A 76 -13.91 6.03 -7.31
CA ARG A 76 -12.54 6.16 -7.81
C ARG A 76 -11.58 5.11 -7.21
N PHE A 77 -11.73 4.75 -5.91
CA PHE A 77 -10.90 3.70 -5.31
C PHE A 77 -11.07 2.35 -5.99
N ALA A 78 -12.29 2.02 -6.39
CA ALA A 78 -12.58 0.78 -7.10
C ALA A 78 -12.09 0.83 -8.57
N GLN A 79 -12.16 2.00 -9.23
CA GLN A 79 -11.57 2.20 -10.55
C GLN A 79 -10.06 1.98 -10.53
N PHE A 80 -9.36 2.51 -9.53
CA PHE A 80 -7.92 2.29 -9.34
C PHE A 80 -7.59 0.80 -9.12
N ALA A 81 -8.37 0.13 -8.26
CA ALA A 81 -8.17 -1.29 -7.98
C ALA A 81 -8.31 -2.16 -9.22
N VAL A 82 -9.36 -1.96 -10.03
CA VAL A 82 -9.57 -2.69 -11.28
C VAL A 82 -8.46 -2.41 -12.27
N ALA A 83 -8.11 -1.13 -12.49
CA ALA A 83 -7.05 -0.74 -13.41
C ALA A 83 -5.70 -1.36 -13.04
N ALA A 84 -5.28 -1.22 -11.78
CA ALA A 84 -4.02 -1.80 -11.30
C ALA A 84 -4.04 -3.35 -11.36
N SER A 85 -5.19 -3.98 -11.13
CA SER A 85 -5.33 -5.45 -11.24
C SER A 85 -5.21 -5.94 -12.68
N LEU A 86 -5.80 -5.24 -13.64
CA LEU A 86 -5.67 -5.57 -15.06
C LEU A 86 -4.23 -5.37 -15.54
N GLN A 87 -3.53 -4.31 -15.08
CA GLN A 87 -2.10 -4.14 -15.33
C GLN A 87 -1.27 -5.30 -14.76
N ALA A 88 -1.54 -5.70 -13.51
CA ALA A 88 -0.83 -6.80 -12.85
C ALA A 88 -1.04 -8.13 -13.57
N LEU A 89 -2.26 -8.41 -14.05
CA LEU A 89 -2.56 -9.60 -14.88
C LEU A 89 -1.82 -9.54 -16.22
N GLN A 90 -1.80 -8.39 -16.87
CA GLN A 90 -1.06 -8.21 -18.12
C GLN A 90 0.45 -8.42 -17.90
N ASP A 91 1.03 -7.88 -16.83
CA ASP A 91 2.44 -8.04 -16.48
C ASP A 91 2.79 -9.50 -16.16
N SER A 92 1.94 -10.20 -15.40
CA SER A 92 2.11 -11.62 -15.06
C SER A 92 1.88 -12.56 -16.24
N ARG A 93 1.16 -12.11 -17.26
CA ARG A 93 0.64 -12.94 -18.35
C ARG A 93 -0.22 -14.12 -17.85
N LEU A 94 -0.82 -13.97 -16.68
CA LEU A 94 -1.78 -14.96 -16.16
C LEU A 94 -3.12 -14.76 -16.85
N VAL A 95 -3.56 -15.76 -17.60
CA VAL A 95 -4.88 -15.77 -18.23
C VAL A 95 -5.85 -16.49 -17.30
N ILE A 96 -6.95 -15.83 -16.97
CA ILE A 96 -8.04 -16.42 -16.19
C ILE A 96 -9.10 -16.96 -17.15
N ASP A 97 -9.38 -18.25 -17.08
CA ASP A 97 -10.35 -18.93 -17.93
C ASP A 97 -11.24 -19.93 -17.13
N ALA A 98 -12.07 -20.66 -17.83
CA ALA A 98 -12.98 -21.63 -17.20
C ALA A 98 -12.27 -22.78 -16.47
N LEU A 99 -10.99 -23.03 -16.72
CA LEU A 99 -10.24 -24.15 -16.15
C LEU A 99 -9.55 -23.77 -14.84
N ASN A 100 -9.27 -22.48 -14.63
CA ASN A 100 -8.50 -21.99 -13.47
C ASN A 100 -9.22 -20.92 -12.64
N ALA A 101 -10.33 -20.37 -13.10
CA ALA A 101 -11.02 -19.26 -12.44
C ALA A 101 -11.34 -19.53 -10.96
N ASP A 102 -11.71 -20.77 -10.62
CA ASP A 102 -12.09 -21.15 -9.24
C ASP A 102 -10.87 -21.24 -8.30
N ASP A 103 -9.65 -21.37 -8.86
CA ASP A 103 -8.38 -21.44 -8.14
C ASP A 103 -7.72 -20.04 -7.96
N ILE A 104 -8.29 -19.00 -8.56
CA ILE A 104 -7.74 -17.63 -8.54
C ILE A 104 -8.64 -16.72 -7.73
N GLY A 105 -8.12 -16.15 -6.64
CA GLY A 105 -8.86 -15.28 -5.74
C GLY A 105 -8.50 -13.81 -5.86
N VAL A 106 -9.26 -12.97 -5.15
CA VAL A 106 -9.06 -11.51 -5.07
C VAL A 106 -9.12 -11.05 -3.62
N LEU A 107 -8.09 -10.36 -3.15
CA LEU A 107 -8.07 -9.79 -1.81
C LEU A 107 -7.46 -8.39 -1.85
N ILE A 108 -8.30 -7.35 -1.75
CA ILE A 108 -7.86 -5.94 -1.87
C ILE A 108 -8.29 -5.17 -0.63
N GLY A 109 -7.32 -4.57 0.05
CA GLY A 109 -7.54 -3.74 1.22
C GLY A 109 -7.83 -2.28 0.86
N THR A 110 -8.65 -1.63 1.70
CA THR A 110 -8.88 -0.18 1.67
C THR A 110 -9.17 0.30 3.09
N GLY A 111 -8.82 1.55 3.41
CA GLY A 111 -9.06 2.09 4.74
C GLY A 111 -10.43 2.73 4.89
N VAL A 112 -10.93 3.37 3.85
CA VAL A 112 -12.14 4.20 3.89
C VAL A 112 -13.20 3.74 2.87
N GLY A 113 -12.77 3.27 1.70
CA GLY A 113 -13.69 2.93 0.61
C GLY A 113 -14.24 4.17 -0.11
N GLY A 114 -15.49 4.12 -0.58
CA GLY A 114 -16.10 5.12 -1.45
C GLY A 114 -16.60 6.38 -0.74
N ILE A 115 -15.74 7.10 -0.05
CA ILE A 115 -16.07 8.32 0.69
C ILE A 115 -16.61 9.44 -0.24
N LYS A 116 -16.08 9.54 -1.46
CA LYS A 116 -16.55 10.54 -2.43
C LYS A 116 -18.03 10.32 -2.79
N VAL A 117 -18.41 9.07 -3.01
CA VAL A 117 -19.81 8.72 -3.27
C VAL A 117 -20.68 9.05 -2.07
N LEU A 118 -20.21 8.80 -0.84
CA LEU A 118 -20.95 9.16 0.36
C LEU A 118 -21.20 10.67 0.44
N GLU A 119 -20.17 11.51 0.19
CA GLU A 119 -20.29 12.96 0.17
C GLU A 119 -21.32 13.43 -0.85
N ASP A 120 -21.20 12.98 -2.10
CA ASP A 120 -22.06 13.39 -3.20
C ASP A 120 -23.53 12.99 -2.95
N GLN A 121 -23.75 11.80 -2.44
CA GLN A 121 -25.11 11.32 -2.17
C GLN A 121 -25.72 11.98 -0.93
N GLN A 122 -24.92 12.36 0.05
CA GLN A 122 -25.37 13.14 1.20
C GLN A 122 -25.83 14.56 0.75
N GLU A 123 -25.10 15.21 -0.14
CA GLU A 123 -25.50 16.49 -0.71
C GLU A 123 -26.82 16.36 -1.50
N ILE A 124 -26.95 15.32 -2.33
CA ILE A 124 -28.19 15.03 -3.08
C ILE A 124 -29.36 14.79 -2.11
N TYR A 125 -29.15 14.00 -1.06
CA TYR A 125 -30.18 13.73 -0.06
C TYR A 125 -30.68 15.01 0.61
N LEU A 126 -29.75 15.88 1.03
CA LEU A 126 -30.10 17.14 1.72
C LEU A 126 -30.76 18.16 0.80
N THR A 127 -30.33 18.23 -0.48
CA THR A 127 -30.81 19.29 -1.41
C THR A 127 -32.00 18.85 -2.26
N LYS A 128 -32.13 17.54 -2.57
CA LYS A 128 -33.12 17.01 -3.53
C LYS A 128 -34.04 15.94 -2.96
N GLY A 129 -33.77 15.48 -1.73
CA GLY A 129 -34.57 14.48 -1.02
C GLY A 129 -34.21 13.02 -1.36
N PRO A 130 -34.73 12.06 -0.58
CA PRO A 130 -34.33 10.65 -0.60
C PRO A 130 -34.58 9.95 -1.94
N SER A 131 -35.64 10.32 -2.67
CA SER A 131 -35.97 9.72 -3.97
C SER A 131 -34.97 10.04 -5.10
N ARG A 132 -34.02 10.93 -4.84
CA ARG A 132 -33.00 11.36 -5.84
C ARG A 132 -31.63 10.71 -5.61
N CYS A 133 -31.47 9.98 -4.50
CA CYS A 133 -30.26 9.21 -4.25
C CYS A 133 -30.06 8.13 -5.32
N SER A 134 -28.81 7.88 -5.68
CA SER A 134 -28.48 6.86 -6.67
C SER A 134 -28.81 5.45 -6.16
N PRO A 135 -29.45 4.57 -6.95
CA PRO A 135 -29.62 3.16 -6.60
C PRO A 135 -28.28 2.40 -6.50
N PHE A 136 -27.23 2.97 -7.04
CA PHE A 136 -25.86 2.42 -6.99
C PHE A 136 -25.03 2.96 -5.83
N MET A 137 -25.58 3.86 -4.98
CA MET A 137 -24.84 4.45 -3.87
C MET A 137 -24.15 3.40 -3.00
N ILE A 138 -24.90 2.41 -2.53
CA ILE A 138 -24.35 1.38 -1.65
C ILE A 138 -23.24 0.56 -2.33
N PRO A 139 -23.49 -0.09 -3.51
CA PRO A 139 -22.41 -0.84 -4.16
C PRO A 139 -21.20 0.01 -4.61
N MET A 140 -21.36 1.31 -4.81
CA MET A 140 -20.23 2.19 -5.10
C MET A 140 -19.42 2.53 -3.84
N MET A 141 -20.06 2.61 -2.67
CA MET A 141 -19.46 3.10 -1.43
C MET A 141 -18.75 2.01 -0.62
N ILE A 142 -19.31 0.80 -0.56
CA ILE A 142 -18.83 -0.24 0.36
C ILE A 142 -17.43 -0.74 0.00
N ALA A 143 -16.59 -0.91 1.03
CA ALA A 143 -15.17 -1.20 0.92
C ALA A 143 -14.82 -2.47 0.10
N ASN A 144 -15.65 -3.52 0.20
CA ASN A 144 -15.43 -4.78 -0.50
C ASN A 144 -15.58 -4.69 -2.03
N MET A 145 -16.10 -3.58 -2.55
CA MET A 145 -16.33 -3.47 -4.00
C MET A 145 -15.05 -3.30 -4.82
N ALA A 146 -13.95 -2.88 -4.22
CA ALA A 146 -12.64 -2.97 -4.89
C ALA A 146 -12.33 -4.43 -5.29
N ALA A 147 -12.46 -5.37 -4.35
CA ALA A 147 -12.24 -6.79 -4.63
C ALA A 147 -13.37 -7.38 -5.49
N GLY A 148 -14.64 -7.06 -5.19
CA GLY A 148 -15.80 -7.59 -5.92
C GLY A 148 -15.81 -7.19 -7.39
N LEU A 149 -15.56 -5.92 -7.71
CA LEU A 149 -15.50 -5.44 -9.08
C LEU A 149 -14.25 -5.98 -9.81
N THR A 150 -13.11 -6.07 -9.12
CA THR A 150 -11.93 -6.75 -9.69
C THR A 150 -12.25 -8.20 -10.07
N ALA A 151 -12.90 -8.96 -9.18
CA ALA A 151 -13.32 -10.34 -9.50
C ALA A 151 -14.26 -10.43 -10.71
N ILE A 152 -15.22 -9.50 -10.81
CA ILE A 152 -16.16 -9.44 -11.95
C ILE A 152 -15.41 -9.15 -13.27
N HIS A 153 -14.50 -8.15 -13.26
CA HIS A 153 -13.78 -7.74 -14.47
C HIS A 153 -12.70 -8.75 -14.91
N THR A 154 -12.12 -9.49 -13.96
CA THR A 154 -11.06 -10.48 -14.27
C THR A 154 -11.57 -11.89 -14.48
N GLY A 155 -12.78 -12.18 -14.02
CA GLY A 155 -13.35 -13.53 -14.05
C GLY A 155 -12.84 -14.45 -12.94
N ALA A 156 -12.07 -13.96 -11.97
CA ALA A 156 -11.59 -14.72 -10.81
C ALA A 156 -12.76 -15.14 -9.91
N LYS A 157 -12.85 -16.41 -9.54
CA LYS A 157 -13.97 -16.99 -8.77
C LYS A 157 -13.52 -17.68 -7.49
N GLY A 158 -12.22 -17.69 -7.21
CA GLY A 158 -11.67 -18.21 -5.97
C GLY A 158 -12.01 -17.34 -4.75
N PRO A 159 -11.31 -17.49 -3.62
CA PRO A 159 -11.56 -16.72 -2.42
C PRO A 159 -11.54 -15.20 -2.71
N SER A 160 -12.60 -14.48 -2.33
CA SER A 160 -12.68 -13.02 -2.51
C SER A 160 -13.05 -12.34 -1.20
N ASN A 161 -12.25 -11.35 -0.79
CA ASN A 161 -12.45 -10.62 0.46
C ASN A 161 -11.85 -9.20 0.39
N CYS A 162 -12.18 -8.39 1.41
CA CYS A 162 -11.63 -7.06 1.60
C CYS A 162 -11.13 -6.92 3.05
N THR A 163 -9.90 -6.47 3.22
CA THR A 163 -9.36 -6.15 4.53
C THR A 163 -9.47 -4.65 4.80
N VAL A 164 -10.00 -4.30 5.97
CA VAL A 164 -10.15 -2.90 6.41
C VAL A 164 -9.44 -2.72 7.75
N THR A 165 -8.14 -2.40 7.69
CA THR A 165 -7.26 -2.17 8.85
C THR A 165 -6.53 -0.82 8.72
N ALA A 166 -7.29 0.20 8.33
CA ALA A 166 -6.79 1.56 8.10
C ALA A 166 -5.56 1.56 7.17
N CYS A 167 -4.45 2.20 7.59
CA CYS A 167 -3.23 2.32 6.78
C CYS A 167 -2.51 0.98 6.53
N ALA A 168 -2.83 -0.07 7.29
CA ALA A 168 -2.26 -1.40 7.11
C ALA A 168 -3.09 -2.30 6.17
N ALA A 169 -4.25 -1.83 5.67
CA ALA A 169 -5.21 -2.65 4.94
C ALA A 169 -4.62 -3.36 3.70
N GLY A 170 -3.84 -2.66 2.88
CA GLY A 170 -3.21 -3.24 1.70
C GLY A 170 -2.19 -4.32 2.06
N SER A 171 -1.35 -4.09 3.08
CA SER A 171 -0.38 -5.09 3.55
C SER A 171 -1.06 -6.29 4.20
N ASN A 172 -2.13 -6.09 4.98
CA ASN A 172 -2.94 -7.19 5.48
C ASN A 172 -3.54 -8.03 4.34
N ALA A 173 -4.11 -7.37 3.33
CA ALA A 173 -4.68 -8.06 2.18
C ALA A 173 -3.64 -8.94 1.47
N ILE A 174 -2.41 -8.43 1.27
CA ILE A 174 -1.30 -9.22 0.68
C ILE A 174 -0.91 -10.37 1.61
N GLY A 175 -0.78 -10.12 2.92
CA GLY A 175 -0.42 -11.14 3.90
C GLY A 175 -1.44 -12.28 4.02
N ASP A 176 -2.72 -11.93 4.04
CA ASP A 176 -3.81 -12.92 4.09
C ASP A 176 -3.91 -13.72 2.77
N ALA A 177 -3.74 -13.05 1.62
CA ALA A 177 -3.66 -13.70 0.32
C ALA A 177 -2.47 -14.68 0.24
N PHE A 178 -1.31 -14.28 0.77
CA PHE A 178 -0.15 -15.15 0.91
C PHE A 178 -0.50 -16.43 1.66
N ARG A 179 -1.19 -16.34 2.81
CA ARG A 179 -1.62 -17.50 3.57
C ARG A 179 -2.59 -18.40 2.81
N LEU A 180 -3.48 -17.85 2.01
CA LEU A 180 -4.39 -18.64 1.18
C LEU A 180 -3.63 -19.46 0.15
N VAL A 181 -2.67 -18.85 -0.55
CA VAL A 181 -1.84 -19.59 -1.53
C VAL A 181 -0.92 -20.59 -0.84
N GLN A 182 -0.22 -20.17 0.22
CA GLN A 182 0.71 -21.01 0.98
C GLN A 182 0.06 -22.29 1.51
N ARG A 183 -1.22 -22.22 1.88
CA ARG A 183 -2.01 -23.36 2.38
C ARG A 183 -2.78 -24.10 1.30
N GLY A 184 -2.68 -23.71 0.03
CA GLY A 184 -3.32 -24.36 -1.10
C GLY A 184 -4.83 -24.11 -1.23
N PHE A 185 -5.36 -23.04 -0.60
CA PHE A 185 -6.76 -22.63 -0.81
C PHE A 185 -6.98 -21.89 -2.14
N ALA A 186 -5.92 -21.35 -2.70
CA ALA A 186 -5.88 -20.78 -4.05
C ALA A 186 -4.53 -21.09 -4.69
N LYS A 187 -4.48 -21.18 -6.02
CA LYS A 187 -3.22 -21.30 -6.77
C LYS A 187 -2.61 -19.93 -7.09
N ALA A 188 -3.47 -18.91 -7.21
CA ALA A 188 -3.06 -17.53 -7.40
C ALA A 188 -4.01 -16.57 -6.71
N MET A 189 -3.50 -15.38 -6.34
CA MET A 189 -4.31 -14.30 -5.80
C MET A 189 -3.94 -12.97 -6.46
N ILE A 190 -4.96 -12.19 -6.80
CA ILE A 190 -4.87 -10.76 -7.11
C ILE A 190 -4.98 -10.04 -5.77
N CYS A 191 -3.92 -9.42 -5.28
CA CYS A 191 -3.94 -8.85 -3.94
C CYS A 191 -3.18 -7.53 -3.84
N GLY A 192 -3.59 -6.68 -2.91
CA GLY A 192 -2.97 -5.38 -2.71
C GLY A 192 -3.86 -4.40 -1.96
N GLY A 193 -3.70 -3.12 -2.25
CA GLY A 193 -4.46 -2.07 -1.61
C GLY A 193 -4.83 -0.94 -2.56
N THR A 194 -5.91 -0.25 -2.23
CA THR A 194 -6.42 0.91 -2.98
C THR A 194 -7.04 1.94 -2.05
N GLU A 195 -6.98 3.21 -2.45
CA GLU A 195 -7.67 4.30 -1.73
C GLU A 195 -7.87 5.51 -2.63
N ALA A 196 -8.98 6.24 -2.42
CA ALA A 196 -9.28 7.51 -3.08
C ALA A 196 -9.96 8.49 -2.11
N ALA A 197 -9.28 8.78 -0.98
CA ALA A 197 -9.82 9.59 0.10
C ALA A 197 -9.46 11.09 0.02
N VAL A 198 -8.84 11.54 -1.09
CA VAL A 198 -8.54 12.97 -1.34
C VAL A 198 -9.83 13.69 -1.74
N THR A 199 -10.69 13.91 -0.75
CA THR A 199 -12.02 14.52 -0.87
C THR A 199 -12.18 15.63 0.17
N PRO A 200 -13.16 16.56 0.03
CA PRO A 200 -13.41 17.60 1.03
C PRO A 200 -13.59 17.05 2.45
N LEU A 201 -14.44 16.05 2.63
CA LEU A 201 -14.72 15.48 3.95
C LEU A 201 -13.55 14.65 4.48
N GLY A 202 -12.91 13.85 3.62
CA GLY A 202 -11.71 13.08 3.98
C GLY A 202 -10.59 13.98 4.46
N LEU A 203 -10.30 15.06 3.71
CA LEU A 203 -9.29 16.04 4.08
C LEU A 203 -9.65 16.77 5.40
N ALA A 204 -10.91 17.19 5.56
CA ALA A 204 -11.38 17.86 6.76
C ALA A 204 -11.26 16.97 8.00
N GLY A 205 -11.61 15.68 7.89
CA GLY A 205 -11.53 14.73 8.99
C GLY A 205 -10.09 14.55 9.50
N PHE A 206 -9.14 14.31 8.62
CA PHE A 206 -7.73 14.17 8.99
C PHE A 206 -7.10 15.48 9.45
N ALA A 207 -7.48 16.62 8.86
CA ALA A 207 -7.03 17.95 9.32
C ALA A 207 -7.53 18.25 10.73
N SER A 208 -8.79 17.93 11.05
CA SER A 208 -9.36 18.10 12.40
C SER A 208 -8.66 17.21 13.44
N ALA A 209 -8.18 16.05 13.04
CA ALA A 209 -7.35 15.17 13.87
C ALA A 209 -5.90 15.68 14.01
N LYS A 210 -5.53 16.80 13.38
CA LYS A 210 -4.16 17.36 13.34
C LYS A 210 -3.12 16.37 12.84
N ALA A 211 -3.51 15.51 11.91
CA ALA A 211 -2.66 14.45 11.36
C ALA A 211 -1.93 14.88 10.08
N LEU A 212 -2.42 15.94 9.39
CA LEU A 212 -1.90 16.39 8.11
C LEU A 212 -0.85 17.49 8.23
N SER A 213 0.12 17.44 7.33
CA SER A 213 1.03 18.56 7.10
C SER A 213 0.26 19.78 6.57
N THR A 214 0.65 20.97 7.06
CA THR A 214 0.11 22.25 6.60
C THR A 214 1.12 23.06 5.81
N ARG A 215 2.20 22.44 5.34
CA ARG A 215 3.26 23.09 4.52
C ARG A 215 2.78 23.35 3.09
N ASN A 216 1.73 24.17 2.97
CA ASN A 216 1.06 24.46 1.70
C ASN A 216 1.91 25.28 0.72
N ASP A 217 2.89 26.03 1.22
CA ASP A 217 3.73 26.93 0.40
C ASP A 217 4.85 26.18 -0.33
N ASP A 218 5.18 24.96 0.12
CA ASP A 218 6.16 24.09 -0.51
C ASP A 218 5.67 22.62 -0.50
N PRO A 219 4.69 22.29 -1.36
CA PRO A 219 4.03 20.98 -1.36
C PRO A 219 4.99 19.80 -1.52
N THR A 220 5.99 19.96 -2.40
CA THR A 220 6.94 18.89 -2.73
C THR A 220 7.88 18.55 -1.58
N ARG A 221 8.00 19.44 -0.59
CA ARG A 221 8.81 19.26 0.62
C ARG A 221 7.99 19.05 1.89
N ALA A 222 6.70 18.85 1.77
CA ALA A 222 5.80 18.68 2.93
C ALA A 222 5.91 17.29 3.57
N SER A 223 5.93 16.21 2.76
CA SER A 223 6.19 14.86 3.28
C SER A 223 7.70 14.68 3.47
N ARG A 224 8.11 14.58 4.74
CA ARG A 224 9.52 14.55 5.15
C ARG A 224 9.77 13.54 6.28
N PRO A 225 9.63 12.23 5.97
CA PRO A 225 9.81 11.17 6.98
C PRO A 225 11.18 11.27 7.66
N PHE A 226 11.20 11.04 8.98
CA PHE A 226 12.39 11.04 9.85
C PHE A 226 13.11 12.38 9.99
N ASP A 227 12.61 13.45 9.36
CA ASP A 227 13.11 14.80 9.50
C ASP A 227 12.54 15.45 10.76
N LYS A 228 13.34 16.28 11.44
CA LYS A 228 12.95 16.98 12.68
C LYS A 228 11.81 17.98 12.48
N ASP A 229 11.74 18.58 11.28
CA ASP A 229 10.76 19.62 10.95
C ASP A 229 9.49 19.06 10.30
N ARG A 230 9.22 17.73 10.43
CA ARG A 230 7.99 17.11 9.99
C ARG A 230 6.81 17.56 10.83
N ASP A 231 5.68 17.83 10.19
CA ASP A 231 4.47 18.40 10.83
C ASP A 231 3.19 17.59 10.60
N GLY A 232 3.30 16.40 9.97
CA GLY A 232 2.16 15.53 9.65
C GLY A 232 2.34 14.82 8.31
N PHE A 233 1.44 13.90 8.00
CA PHE A 233 1.49 13.23 6.70
C PHE A 233 0.82 14.07 5.60
N VAL A 234 1.17 13.81 4.36
CA VAL A 234 0.47 14.32 3.19
C VAL A 234 -0.43 13.20 2.66
N MET A 235 -1.72 13.45 2.51
CA MET A 235 -2.67 12.45 1.97
C MET A 235 -2.36 12.17 0.50
N GLY A 236 -2.44 10.89 0.11
CA GLY A 236 -2.35 10.45 -1.29
C GLY A 236 -3.50 9.54 -1.68
N GLU A 237 -3.58 9.20 -2.96
CA GLU A 237 -4.54 8.26 -3.52
C GLU A 237 -3.89 7.33 -4.54
N GLY A 238 -4.51 6.18 -4.84
CA GLY A 238 -4.03 5.23 -5.83
C GLY A 238 -4.24 3.78 -5.43
N ALA A 239 -3.61 2.86 -6.17
CA ALA A 239 -3.62 1.42 -5.92
C ALA A 239 -2.29 0.78 -6.27
N GLY A 240 -1.92 -0.26 -5.50
CA GLY A 240 -0.82 -1.17 -5.81
C GLY A 240 -1.29 -2.61 -5.68
N ILE A 241 -1.11 -3.40 -6.74
CA ILE A 241 -1.60 -4.77 -6.84
C ILE A 241 -0.47 -5.71 -7.25
N LEU A 242 -0.42 -6.86 -6.60
CA LEU A 242 0.45 -7.99 -6.91
C LEU A 242 -0.38 -9.16 -7.44
N ILE A 243 0.17 -9.90 -8.38
CA ILE A 243 -0.23 -11.28 -8.65
C ILE A 243 0.75 -12.18 -7.92
N ILE A 244 0.24 -12.93 -6.95
CA ILE A 244 1.01 -13.94 -6.22
C ILE A 244 0.52 -15.33 -6.61
N GLU A 245 1.45 -16.26 -6.81
CA GLU A 245 1.14 -17.62 -7.26
C GLU A 245 1.91 -18.67 -6.46
N GLU A 246 1.35 -19.86 -6.36
CA GLU A 246 2.11 -21.05 -5.99
C GLU A 246 3.28 -21.23 -6.96
N LEU A 247 4.49 -21.43 -6.45
CA LEU A 247 5.71 -21.54 -7.27
C LEU A 247 5.58 -22.57 -8.40
N GLU A 248 5.07 -23.76 -8.10
CA GLU A 248 4.94 -24.84 -9.11
C GLU A 248 3.98 -24.43 -10.24
N THR A 249 2.91 -23.73 -9.92
CA THR A 249 1.97 -23.18 -10.90
C THR A 249 2.64 -22.13 -11.78
N ALA A 250 3.41 -21.22 -11.19
CA ALA A 250 4.14 -20.19 -11.92
C ALA A 250 5.20 -20.79 -12.86
N LEU A 251 5.96 -21.78 -12.38
CA LEU A 251 6.97 -22.49 -13.19
C LEU A 251 6.35 -23.26 -14.34
N ALA A 252 5.25 -23.98 -14.10
CA ALA A 252 4.56 -24.79 -15.11
C ALA A 252 4.09 -23.98 -16.33
N ARG A 253 3.76 -22.68 -16.11
CA ARG A 253 3.35 -21.79 -17.19
C ARG A 253 4.49 -20.88 -17.72
N GLY A 254 5.73 -21.04 -17.21
CA GLY A 254 6.89 -20.24 -17.61
C GLY A 254 6.78 -18.76 -17.20
N ALA A 255 6.18 -18.48 -16.03
CA ALA A 255 6.02 -17.12 -15.55
C ALA A 255 7.36 -16.46 -15.25
N ARG A 256 7.44 -15.14 -15.49
CA ARG A 256 8.49 -14.32 -14.86
C ARG A 256 8.24 -14.27 -13.35
N ILE A 257 9.28 -14.40 -12.56
CA ILE A 257 9.23 -14.28 -11.10
C ILE A 257 10.06 -13.07 -10.69
N TYR A 258 9.41 -12.10 -10.03
CA TYR A 258 10.05 -10.88 -9.51
C TYR A 258 10.73 -11.09 -8.16
N GLY A 259 10.17 -11.99 -7.36
CA GLY A 259 10.63 -12.32 -6.02
C GLY A 259 9.69 -13.33 -5.36
N GLU A 260 9.98 -13.69 -4.14
CA GLU A 260 9.20 -14.62 -3.33
C GLU A 260 8.70 -13.93 -2.07
N MET A 261 7.43 -14.11 -1.74
CA MET A 261 6.90 -13.72 -0.45
C MET A 261 7.14 -14.84 0.55
N ILE A 262 7.82 -14.52 1.66
CA ILE A 262 8.34 -15.52 2.58
C ILE A 262 7.87 -15.35 4.03
N GLY A 263 7.31 -14.20 4.38
CA GLY A 263 6.88 -13.96 5.76
C GLY A 263 5.82 -12.88 5.90
N TYR A 264 5.03 -13.03 6.95
CA TYR A 264 3.95 -12.13 7.33
C TYR A 264 3.81 -12.04 8.84
N GLY A 265 4.05 -10.87 9.40
CA GLY A 265 3.87 -10.55 10.81
C GLY A 265 2.69 -9.61 11.02
N LEU A 266 1.83 -9.93 11.98
CA LEU A 266 0.59 -9.23 12.28
C LEU A 266 0.41 -9.10 13.79
N THR A 267 0.17 -7.85 14.27
CA THR A 267 -0.07 -7.58 15.70
C THR A 267 -1.05 -6.41 15.88
N CYS A 268 -1.49 -6.22 17.11
CA CYS A 268 -2.28 -5.05 17.51
C CYS A 268 -1.66 -4.41 18.76
N ASP A 269 -1.61 -3.07 18.79
CA ASP A 269 -1.13 -2.30 19.95
C ASP A 269 -2.11 -2.40 21.14
N ALA A 270 -3.41 -2.46 20.87
CA ALA A 270 -4.48 -2.40 21.86
C ALA A 270 -4.30 -1.24 22.86
N TYR A 271 -3.96 -0.06 22.35
CA TYR A 271 -3.56 1.10 23.15
C TYR A 271 -4.43 2.34 22.94
N HIS A 272 -4.49 2.86 21.72
CA HIS A 272 -5.23 4.08 21.40
C HIS A 272 -5.76 4.04 19.96
N MET A 273 -6.84 4.77 19.67
CA MET A 273 -7.48 4.73 18.34
C MET A 273 -6.63 5.29 17.21
N THR A 274 -5.72 6.22 17.48
CA THR A 274 -4.91 6.88 16.45
C THR A 274 -3.42 6.95 16.75
N ALA A 275 -3.00 6.87 18.02
CA ALA A 275 -1.60 6.95 18.41
C ALA A 275 -0.98 5.55 18.54
N PRO A 276 0.26 5.33 18.04
CA PRO A 276 0.99 4.10 18.30
C PRO A 276 1.34 3.99 19.79
N VAL A 277 1.53 2.76 20.28
CA VAL A 277 2.03 2.54 21.63
C VAL A 277 3.45 3.14 21.76
N PRO A 278 3.74 3.99 22.77
CA PRO A 278 4.96 4.81 22.79
C PRO A 278 6.28 4.01 22.82
N ASP A 279 6.25 2.78 23.33
CA ASP A 279 7.41 1.90 23.38
C ASP A 279 7.62 1.08 22.07
N GLY A 280 6.70 1.19 21.11
CA GLY A 280 6.75 0.54 19.81
C GLY A 280 6.64 -0.98 19.83
N ARG A 281 6.21 -1.59 20.97
CA ARG A 281 6.22 -3.06 21.15
C ARG A 281 5.37 -3.81 20.11
N GLY A 282 4.23 -3.24 19.68
CA GLY A 282 3.37 -3.87 18.68
C GLY A 282 4.08 -3.97 17.33
N ALA A 283 4.63 -2.85 16.86
CA ALA A 283 5.42 -2.78 15.63
C ALA A 283 6.69 -3.67 15.71
N THR A 284 7.43 -3.63 16.83
CA THR A 284 8.58 -4.52 17.08
C THR A 284 8.19 -5.98 16.84
N ARG A 285 7.11 -6.41 17.50
CA ARG A 285 6.66 -7.79 17.42
C ARG A 285 6.17 -8.18 16.02
N ALA A 286 5.56 -7.25 15.27
CA ALA A 286 5.16 -7.52 13.89
C ALA A 286 6.39 -7.79 13.00
N ILE A 287 7.46 -6.99 13.16
CA ILE A 287 8.74 -7.18 12.47
C ILE A 287 9.36 -8.54 12.85
N GLU A 288 9.48 -8.84 14.15
CA GLU A 288 10.02 -10.11 14.64
C GLU A 288 9.25 -11.33 14.11
N LEU A 289 7.90 -11.25 14.09
CA LEU A 289 7.06 -12.31 13.57
C LEU A 289 7.25 -12.53 12.07
N ALA A 290 7.39 -11.46 11.28
CA ALA A 290 7.64 -11.57 9.85
C ALA A 290 9.00 -12.22 9.56
N ILE A 291 10.06 -11.83 10.28
CA ILE A 291 11.41 -12.41 10.16
C ILE A 291 11.38 -13.89 10.56
N LYS A 292 10.73 -14.22 11.67
CA LYS A 292 10.57 -15.61 12.13
C LYS A 292 9.81 -16.46 11.13
N ASP A 293 8.72 -15.95 10.60
CA ASP A 293 7.88 -16.64 9.60
C ASP A 293 8.66 -16.89 8.30
N ALA A 294 9.51 -15.92 7.92
CA ALA A 294 10.40 -16.03 6.77
C ALA A 294 11.56 -17.02 6.98
N GLY A 295 11.80 -17.50 8.21
CA GLY A 295 12.94 -18.33 8.55
C GLY A 295 14.28 -17.61 8.43
N LEU A 296 14.28 -16.28 8.55
CA LEU A 296 15.46 -15.42 8.45
C LEU A 296 15.99 -15.00 9.83
N THR A 297 17.23 -14.55 9.84
CA THR A 297 17.84 -13.80 10.95
C THR A 297 17.83 -12.30 10.63
N PRO A 298 17.93 -11.41 11.65
CA PRO A 298 18.03 -9.97 11.43
C PRO A 298 19.15 -9.55 10.46
N ALA A 299 20.29 -10.24 10.48
CA ALA A 299 21.44 -9.94 9.62
C ALA A 299 21.23 -10.27 8.12
N GLU A 300 20.23 -11.06 7.77
CA GLU A 300 19.90 -11.41 6.39
C GLU A 300 19.00 -10.37 5.73
N ILE A 301 18.44 -9.41 6.49
CA ILE A 301 17.63 -8.33 5.94
C ILE A 301 18.55 -7.29 5.31
N SER A 302 18.30 -6.98 4.04
CA SER A 302 19.13 -6.05 3.25
C SER A 302 18.41 -4.73 2.92
N TYR A 303 17.13 -4.58 3.23
CA TYR A 303 16.36 -3.36 3.03
C TYR A 303 15.06 -3.36 3.84
N ILE A 304 14.62 -2.18 4.27
CA ILE A 304 13.30 -1.95 4.88
C ILE A 304 12.59 -0.80 4.17
N ASN A 305 11.43 -1.08 3.59
CA ASN A 305 10.47 -0.06 3.20
C ASN A 305 9.64 0.27 4.45
N ALA A 306 9.90 1.44 5.03
CA ALA A 306 9.29 1.85 6.27
C ALA A 306 7.86 2.35 6.09
N HIS A 307 7.07 2.27 7.15
CA HIS A 307 5.80 3.01 7.20
C HIS A 307 6.03 4.52 7.07
N GLY A 308 6.95 5.10 7.83
CA GLY A 308 7.56 6.42 7.62
C GLY A 308 6.57 7.50 7.16
N THR A 309 5.59 7.87 7.99
CA THR A 309 4.48 8.74 7.59
C THR A 309 4.79 10.23 7.62
N SER A 310 5.97 10.65 8.09
CA SER A 310 6.28 12.07 8.35
C SER A 310 5.46 12.66 9.49
N THR A 311 5.08 11.85 10.47
CA THR A 311 4.37 12.32 11.68
C THR A 311 5.29 12.32 12.89
N GLY A 312 5.01 13.23 13.83
CA GLY A 312 5.80 13.34 15.06
C GLY A 312 5.80 12.07 15.92
N ALA A 313 4.74 11.28 15.89
CA ALA A 313 4.59 10.09 16.70
C ALA A 313 5.11 8.81 16.03
N ASN A 314 4.79 8.60 14.73
CA ASN A 314 5.13 7.35 14.06
C ASN A 314 6.64 7.18 13.86
N ASP A 315 7.32 8.17 13.29
CA ASP A 315 8.67 7.98 12.78
C ASP A 315 9.69 7.62 13.89
N PRO A 316 9.68 8.25 15.09
CA PRO A 316 10.54 7.81 16.18
C PRO A 316 10.11 6.45 16.77
N THR A 317 8.80 6.16 16.78
CA THR A 317 8.30 4.88 17.31
C THR A 317 8.69 3.73 16.39
N GLU A 318 8.60 3.91 15.07
CA GLU A 318 9.05 2.93 14.08
C GLU A 318 10.56 2.73 14.14
N THR A 319 11.36 3.80 14.28
CA THR A 319 12.80 3.71 14.48
C THR A 319 13.15 2.84 15.70
N LYS A 320 12.48 3.09 16.84
CA LYS A 320 12.64 2.25 18.06
C LYS A 320 12.25 0.80 17.80
N ALA A 321 11.16 0.57 17.07
CA ALA A 321 10.69 -0.78 16.77
C ALA A 321 11.68 -1.55 15.88
N ILE A 322 12.21 -0.92 14.84
CA ILE A 322 13.24 -1.50 13.97
C ILE A 322 14.50 -1.85 14.78
N LYS A 323 14.99 -0.92 15.61
CA LYS A 323 16.17 -1.14 16.46
C LYS A 323 15.96 -2.28 17.45
N LYS A 324 14.78 -2.38 18.07
CA LYS A 324 14.48 -3.48 19.01
C LYS A 324 14.39 -4.84 18.30
N ALA A 325 13.75 -4.90 17.14
CA ALA A 325 13.55 -6.15 16.41
C ALA A 325 14.84 -6.68 15.77
N LEU A 326 15.72 -5.79 15.32
CA LEU A 326 16.92 -6.16 14.54
C LEU A 326 18.24 -6.04 15.32
N GLY A 327 18.20 -5.43 16.53
CA GLY A 327 19.41 -5.20 17.33
C GLY A 327 20.46 -4.39 16.57
N GLU A 328 21.73 -4.76 16.70
CA GLU A 328 22.85 -4.07 16.03
C GLU A 328 22.77 -4.11 14.49
N SER A 329 22.08 -5.10 13.92
CA SER A 329 21.88 -5.18 12.47
C SER A 329 21.09 -4.00 11.92
N ALA A 330 20.24 -3.35 12.74
CA ALA A 330 19.43 -2.20 12.31
C ALA A 330 20.27 -1.05 11.74
N TYR A 331 21.46 -0.82 12.26
CA TYR A 331 22.37 0.25 11.82
C TYR A 331 23.10 -0.05 10.50
N GLN A 332 23.01 -1.30 10.00
CA GLN A 332 23.63 -1.73 8.75
C GLN A 332 22.61 -1.86 7.61
N ILE A 333 21.32 -1.77 7.93
CA ILE A 333 20.23 -2.00 6.98
C ILE A 333 19.69 -0.65 6.50
N PRO A 334 19.73 -0.36 5.19
CA PRO A 334 19.10 0.83 4.65
C PRO A 334 17.59 0.77 4.84
N VAL A 335 17.02 1.88 5.28
CA VAL A 335 15.58 2.10 5.47
C VAL A 335 15.14 3.23 4.57
N SER A 336 14.01 3.14 3.89
CA SER A 336 13.49 4.32 3.20
C SER A 336 11.97 4.41 3.28
N SER A 337 11.43 5.63 3.17
CA SER A 337 9.99 5.87 3.06
C SER A 337 9.65 6.48 1.71
N THR A 338 8.97 5.70 0.88
CA THR A 338 8.42 6.15 -0.40
C THR A 338 7.30 7.17 -0.26
N LYS A 339 6.72 7.30 0.95
CA LYS A 339 5.71 8.35 1.25
C LYS A 339 6.26 9.76 1.15
N SER A 340 7.58 9.95 1.18
CA SER A 340 8.21 11.23 0.86
C SER A 340 7.92 11.69 -0.57
N MET A 341 7.60 10.76 -1.47
CA MET A 341 7.34 10.99 -2.89
C MET A 341 5.86 10.86 -3.27
N THR A 342 5.16 9.88 -2.71
CA THR A 342 3.77 9.56 -3.05
C THR A 342 2.74 10.21 -2.14
N GLY A 343 3.16 10.67 -0.95
CA GLY A 343 2.23 10.87 0.16
C GLY A 343 1.75 9.54 0.74
N HIS A 344 0.82 9.61 1.66
CA HIS A 344 0.26 8.46 2.36
C HIS A 344 -1.10 8.07 1.76
N LEU A 345 -1.14 6.95 1.03
CA LEU A 345 -2.36 6.45 0.37
C LEU A 345 -3.29 5.68 1.32
N LEU A 346 -3.14 5.83 2.62
CA LEU A 346 -3.95 5.12 3.62
C LEU A 346 -3.98 3.61 3.34
N GLY A 347 -5.17 3.03 3.07
CA GLY A 347 -5.31 1.62 2.76
C GLY A 347 -4.61 1.17 1.47
N GLY A 348 -4.37 2.07 0.54
CA GLY A 348 -3.61 1.82 -0.70
C GLY A 348 -2.10 1.75 -0.49
N SER A 349 -1.57 2.34 0.61
CA SER A 349 -0.11 2.45 0.85
C SER A 349 0.59 1.11 0.83
N GLY A 350 0.08 0.13 1.59
CA GLY A 350 0.73 -1.19 1.66
C GLY A 350 0.85 -1.90 0.32
N GLY A 351 -0.09 -1.65 -0.59
CA GLY A 351 -0.05 -2.18 -1.95
C GLY A 351 1.10 -1.59 -2.78
N ILE A 352 1.17 -0.24 -2.88
CA ILE A 352 2.25 0.41 -3.64
C ILE A 352 3.63 0.20 -3.01
N GLU A 353 3.71 0.11 -1.69
CA GLU A 353 4.96 -0.13 -0.95
C GLU A 353 5.46 -1.57 -1.13
N ALA A 354 4.56 -2.56 -1.19
CA ALA A 354 4.91 -3.92 -1.55
C ALA A 354 5.45 -3.99 -2.99
N VAL A 355 4.79 -3.30 -3.96
CA VAL A 355 5.30 -3.15 -5.34
C VAL A 355 6.69 -2.53 -5.33
N ALA A 356 6.92 -1.41 -4.62
CA ALA A 356 8.22 -0.76 -4.52
C ALA A 356 9.30 -1.67 -3.92
N THR A 357 8.95 -2.44 -2.88
CA THR A 357 9.86 -3.37 -2.20
C THR A 357 10.27 -4.53 -3.13
N VAL A 358 9.32 -5.12 -3.83
CA VAL A 358 9.59 -6.19 -4.82
C VAL A 358 10.43 -5.66 -5.98
N MET A 359 10.15 -4.43 -6.46
CA MET A 359 10.96 -3.79 -7.49
C MET A 359 12.38 -3.48 -7.01
N ALA A 360 12.56 -3.12 -5.73
CA ALA A 360 13.90 -2.94 -5.15
C ALA A 360 14.71 -4.24 -5.15
N ILE A 361 14.08 -5.37 -4.83
CA ILE A 361 14.68 -6.71 -4.90
C ILE A 361 15.03 -7.07 -6.35
N ALA A 362 14.10 -6.88 -7.29
CA ALA A 362 14.28 -7.27 -8.68
C ALA A 362 15.36 -6.46 -9.41
N ASN A 363 15.61 -5.22 -8.99
CA ASN A 363 16.56 -4.30 -9.65
C ASN A 363 17.83 -4.00 -8.84
N ASP A 364 17.97 -4.58 -7.63
CA ASP A 364 19.08 -4.29 -6.71
C ASP A 364 19.24 -2.77 -6.48
N ARG A 365 18.12 -2.05 -6.33
CA ARG A 365 18.11 -0.60 -6.19
C ARG A 365 17.06 -0.13 -5.17
N ILE A 366 17.49 0.62 -4.19
CA ILE A 366 16.67 1.10 -3.08
C ILE A 366 16.20 2.52 -3.38
N PRO A 367 14.87 2.81 -3.36
CA PRO A 367 14.34 4.16 -3.49
C PRO A 367 14.77 5.06 -2.32
N PRO A 368 14.94 6.37 -2.53
CA PRO A 368 15.34 7.29 -1.47
C PRO A 368 14.18 7.69 -0.55
N THR A 369 14.54 8.27 0.59
CA THR A 369 13.69 9.16 1.37
C THR A 369 14.02 10.61 1.00
N LEU A 370 13.04 11.35 0.48
CA LEU A 370 13.20 12.77 0.16
C LEU A 370 13.00 13.64 1.40
N ASN A 371 13.52 14.88 1.33
CA ASN A 371 13.25 15.93 2.29
C ASN A 371 13.82 15.69 3.70
N LEU A 372 14.81 14.82 3.83
CA LEU A 372 15.54 14.60 5.09
C LEU A 372 16.68 15.62 5.22
N ASP A 373 16.32 16.89 5.41
CA ASP A 373 17.28 18.01 5.46
C ASP A 373 17.87 18.18 6.87
N ASN A 374 17.05 17.91 7.89
CA ASN A 374 17.40 18.07 9.29
C ASN A 374 17.02 16.77 10.05
N PRO A 375 17.92 15.76 10.06
CA PRO A 375 17.62 14.47 10.69
C PRO A 375 17.19 14.61 12.15
N ASP A 376 16.10 13.94 12.53
CA ASP A 376 15.64 13.90 13.91
C ASP A 376 16.58 13.01 14.75
N PRO A 377 17.13 13.51 15.88
CA PRO A 377 17.99 12.70 16.76
C PRO A 377 17.37 11.39 17.25
N ASP A 378 16.04 11.31 17.34
CA ASP A 378 15.32 10.08 17.68
C ASP A 378 15.16 9.11 16.50
N CYS A 379 15.58 9.54 15.30
CA CYS A 379 15.56 8.78 14.04
C CYS A 379 17.01 8.67 13.51
N ASP A 380 17.80 7.76 14.04
CA ASP A 380 19.25 7.67 13.86
C ASP A 380 19.72 6.48 13.00
N LEU A 381 18.83 5.94 12.14
CA LEU A 381 19.16 4.89 11.17
C LEU A 381 19.60 5.47 9.80
N ASP A 382 20.01 4.60 8.88
CA ASP A 382 20.32 4.99 7.51
C ASP A 382 19.04 5.04 6.66
N TYR A 383 18.49 6.24 6.46
CA TYR A 383 17.22 6.44 5.76
C TYR A 383 17.34 6.68 4.25
N VAL A 384 18.49 6.39 3.65
CA VAL A 384 18.76 6.56 2.20
C VAL A 384 18.31 7.95 1.70
N PRO A 385 18.94 9.06 2.18
CA PRO A 385 18.46 10.39 1.85
C PRO A 385 18.69 10.76 0.38
N TYR A 386 17.72 11.44 -0.23
CA TYR A 386 17.72 12.10 -1.54
C TYR A 386 17.93 11.22 -2.78
N GLU A 387 18.90 10.33 -2.78
CA GLU A 387 19.28 9.57 -3.98
C GLU A 387 19.05 8.07 -3.79
N SER A 388 18.54 7.43 -4.84
CA SER A 388 18.38 5.97 -4.83
C SER A 388 19.74 5.29 -4.74
N ARG A 389 19.83 4.19 -3.99
CA ARG A 389 21.07 3.46 -3.74
C ARG A 389 21.13 2.18 -4.54
N GLN A 390 22.20 1.98 -5.30
CA GLN A 390 22.51 0.69 -5.91
C GLN A 390 23.11 -0.23 -4.85
N GLN A 391 22.41 -1.30 -4.52
CA GLN A 391 22.82 -2.26 -3.50
C GLN A 391 22.05 -3.56 -3.71
N THR A 392 22.73 -4.72 -3.58
CA THR A 392 22.07 -6.03 -3.65
C THR A 392 21.02 -6.16 -2.56
N VAL A 393 19.77 -6.47 -2.94
CA VAL A 393 18.64 -6.65 -2.04
C VAL A 393 18.20 -8.10 -2.09
N ASN A 394 18.72 -8.92 -1.16
CA ASN A 394 18.40 -10.34 -1.08
C ASN A 394 17.09 -10.61 -0.33
N ALA A 395 16.86 -9.89 0.78
CA ALA A 395 15.62 -9.95 1.53
C ALA A 395 15.23 -8.55 2.01
N ALA A 396 13.94 -8.24 1.95
CA ALA A 396 13.43 -6.95 2.35
C ALA A 396 12.14 -7.05 3.15
N LEU A 397 11.93 -6.07 4.03
CA LEU A 397 10.70 -5.92 4.80
C LEU A 397 9.90 -4.71 4.28
N SER A 398 8.57 -4.80 4.37
CA SER A 398 7.66 -3.66 4.16
C SER A 398 6.75 -3.52 5.38
N ASN A 399 6.83 -2.37 6.05
CA ASN A 399 6.10 -2.07 7.27
C ASN A 399 4.86 -1.23 7.00
N SER A 400 3.75 -1.56 7.65
CA SER A 400 2.52 -0.75 7.63
C SER A 400 1.91 -0.72 9.02
N PHE A 401 1.74 0.49 9.58
CA PHE A 401 1.17 0.69 10.91
C PHE A 401 -0.06 1.59 10.79
N GLY A 402 -1.23 1.08 11.21
CA GLY A 402 -2.51 1.72 10.99
C GLY A 402 -3.17 2.23 12.27
N PHE A 403 -4.04 3.22 12.13
CA PHE A 403 -4.98 3.61 13.18
C PHE A 403 -5.74 2.37 13.68
N GLY A 404 -6.11 2.36 14.97
CA GLY A 404 -6.59 1.15 15.66
C GLY A 404 -5.48 0.28 16.21
N GLY A 405 -4.20 0.64 15.99
CA GLY A 405 -3.02 -0.10 16.44
C GLY A 405 -2.73 -1.34 15.60
N HIS A 406 -3.15 -1.36 14.34
CA HIS A 406 -2.87 -2.45 13.41
C HIS A 406 -1.42 -2.36 12.91
N ASN A 407 -0.62 -3.38 13.19
CA ASN A 407 0.79 -3.45 12.77
C ASN A 407 0.99 -4.64 11.85
N VAL A 408 1.55 -4.39 10.68
CA VAL A 408 1.84 -5.40 9.66
C VAL A 408 3.26 -5.23 9.16
N THR A 409 3.96 -6.36 9.00
CA THR A 409 5.23 -6.43 8.27
C THR A 409 5.16 -7.59 7.28
N LEU A 410 5.45 -7.30 6.01
CA LEU A 410 5.62 -8.29 4.96
C LEU A 410 7.11 -8.54 4.74
N ALA A 411 7.49 -9.79 4.48
CA ALA A 411 8.86 -10.17 4.15
C ALA A 411 8.93 -10.79 2.75
N PHE A 412 9.82 -10.25 1.94
CA PHE A 412 10.10 -10.69 0.57
C PHE A 412 11.56 -11.06 0.41
N ARG A 413 11.87 -11.96 -0.52
CA ARG A 413 13.24 -12.27 -0.91
C ARG A 413 13.40 -12.38 -2.41
N LYS A 414 14.65 -12.26 -2.88
CA LYS A 414 15.05 -12.54 -4.24
C LYS A 414 14.76 -14.00 -4.56
N TYR A 415 14.14 -14.24 -5.70
CA TYR A 415 13.97 -15.61 -6.22
C TYR A 415 15.31 -16.10 -6.78
N ALA A 416 15.74 -17.27 -6.34
CA ALA A 416 16.97 -17.95 -6.76
C ALA A 416 16.68 -19.32 -7.36
#